data_3325c998b9b81a8e95cce3a177a7baaf
#
_entry.id   3325c998b9b81a8e95cce3a177a7baaf
#
_cell.length_a   1.000
_cell.length_b   1.000
_cell.length_c   1.000
_cell.angle_alpha   90.00
_cell.angle_beta   90.00
_cell.angle_gamma   90.00
#
_symmetry.space_group_name_H-M   'P 1'
#
loop_
_entity.id
_entity.type
_entity.pdbx_description
1 polymer ?
#
loop_
_entity_poly.entity_id
_entity_poly.type
_entity_poly.pdbx_seq_one_letter_code
_entity_poly.pdbx_strand_id
1 'polypeptide(L)'
;MNTRHEITGIISQVGSNVKGFQVGDRVGVGIIIASCLQCDCCKSYQENYCDKVQFTCNGIFWDGSVTYGGYSKLLVADYRYVVHIPENLPMDSAAPLLCAGISVFSPMKDNDLIDSHGKKIGIVGLGGLGHLAVKFGKAFGHHVTVISTSSNKEKEAKEKLGADEFIVSTDAQQLQANKRTLDFILDTVSAKHNLGPILELLKVNGILSLVGAPDQPVDLPALSLILGKRSVKGSATGGTKETQEMLNMCGKYNITSDIELVQPDNINHAFERLSRNDVRYRFVIDVAGKPTL
;
A
#
# COMPACT_ATOMS: atom_id res chain seq x y z
N MET A 1 11.73 -4.50 5.86
CA MET A 1 11.39 -4.95 4.50
C MET A 1 12.08 -4.02 3.51
N ASN A 2 13.00 -4.53 2.70
CA ASN A 2 13.73 -3.69 1.73
C ASN A 2 12.84 -3.43 0.52
N THR A 3 12.22 -2.27 0.45
CA THR A 3 11.34 -1.86 -0.65
C THR A 3 12.17 -1.38 -1.84
N ARG A 4 12.70 -2.32 -2.63
CA ARG A 4 13.39 -2.03 -3.90
C ARG A 4 12.46 -2.14 -5.11
N HIS A 5 11.15 -2.06 -4.88
CA HIS A 5 10.11 -2.30 -5.87
C HIS A 5 9.04 -1.20 -5.92
N GLU A 6 9.39 -0.01 -5.47
CA GLU A 6 8.60 1.22 -5.61
C GLU A 6 9.42 2.18 -6.49
N ILE A 7 9.37 1.98 -7.80
CA ILE A 7 10.31 2.58 -8.75
C ILE A 7 9.57 3.53 -9.66
N THR A 8 10.00 4.77 -9.71
CA THR A 8 9.55 5.75 -10.72
C THR A 8 10.73 6.20 -11.56
N GLY A 9 10.48 6.49 -12.82
CA GLY A 9 11.54 6.91 -13.75
C GLY A 9 10.98 7.45 -15.06
N ILE A 10 11.91 7.82 -15.93
CA ILE A 10 11.63 8.29 -17.29
C ILE A 10 12.13 7.24 -18.28
N ILE A 11 11.31 6.91 -19.26
CA ILE A 11 11.71 5.97 -20.31
C ILE A 11 12.83 6.57 -21.13
N SER A 12 13.97 5.90 -21.20
CA SER A 12 15.13 6.27 -22.02
C SER A 12 15.21 5.50 -23.35
N GLN A 13 14.67 4.27 -23.36
CA GLN A 13 14.63 3.41 -24.54
C GLN A 13 13.37 2.55 -24.55
N VAL A 14 12.87 2.24 -25.75
CA VAL A 14 11.68 1.40 -25.96
C VAL A 14 12.00 0.34 -27.01
N GLY A 15 11.66 -0.91 -26.74
CA GLY A 15 11.79 -2.00 -27.71
C GLY A 15 10.86 -1.81 -28.91
N SER A 16 11.29 -2.25 -30.09
CA SER A 16 10.59 -2.04 -31.37
C SER A 16 9.14 -2.55 -31.40
N ASN A 17 8.81 -3.55 -30.58
CA ASN A 17 7.48 -4.16 -30.52
C ASN A 17 6.58 -3.61 -29.38
N VAL A 18 7.08 -2.70 -28.57
CA VAL A 18 6.33 -2.10 -27.46
C VAL A 18 5.31 -1.10 -27.98
N LYS A 19 4.10 -1.17 -27.47
CA LYS A 19 3.02 -0.23 -27.77
C LYS A 19 2.56 0.47 -26.51
N GLY A 20 2.12 1.71 -26.64
CA GLY A 20 1.58 2.50 -25.53
C GLY A 20 2.61 3.20 -24.66
N PHE A 21 3.90 3.10 -25.00
CA PHE A 21 4.99 3.78 -24.30
C PHE A 21 5.96 4.40 -25.31
N GLN A 22 6.56 5.54 -24.97
CA GLN A 22 7.56 6.24 -25.74
C GLN A 22 8.68 6.80 -24.85
N VAL A 23 9.81 7.13 -25.45
CA VAL A 23 10.91 7.82 -24.76
C VAL A 23 10.41 9.15 -24.21
N GLY A 24 10.74 9.42 -22.95
CA GLY A 24 10.29 10.60 -22.22
C GLY A 24 9.06 10.37 -21.33
N ASP A 25 8.34 9.25 -21.48
CA ASP A 25 7.19 8.95 -20.63
C ASP A 25 7.61 8.79 -19.16
N ARG A 26 6.76 9.30 -18.25
CA ARG A 26 6.87 9.15 -16.81
C ARG A 26 6.20 7.86 -16.41
N VAL A 27 6.97 6.94 -15.83
CA VAL A 27 6.50 5.58 -15.56
C VAL A 27 6.88 5.08 -14.19
N GLY A 28 6.19 4.01 -13.77
CA GLY A 28 6.47 3.29 -12.55
C GLY A 28 6.55 1.79 -12.77
N VAL A 29 7.34 1.11 -11.92
CA VAL A 29 7.41 -0.35 -11.79
C VAL A 29 7.20 -0.72 -10.34
N GLY A 30 6.20 -1.56 -10.08
CA GLY A 30 5.87 -2.04 -8.75
C GLY A 30 6.60 -3.33 -8.38
N ILE A 31 5.96 -4.15 -7.55
CA ILE A 31 6.55 -5.39 -7.03
C ILE A 31 6.62 -6.51 -8.08
N ILE A 32 5.79 -6.47 -9.12
CA ILE A 32 5.64 -7.53 -10.12
C ILE A 32 6.35 -7.12 -11.40
N ILE A 33 7.19 -8.01 -11.97
CA ILE A 33 7.88 -7.79 -13.25
C ILE A 33 7.59 -8.86 -14.30
N ALA A 34 7.01 -9.99 -13.92
CA ALA A 34 6.52 -11.00 -14.85
C ALA A 34 5.51 -11.93 -14.19
N SER A 35 4.68 -12.59 -15.01
CA SER A 35 3.76 -13.65 -14.59
C SER A 35 3.52 -14.62 -15.77
N CYS A 36 2.81 -15.74 -15.54
CA CYS A 36 2.62 -16.74 -16.59
C CYS A 36 1.68 -16.29 -17.73
N LEU A 37 0.90 -15.24 -17.56
CA LEU A 37 -0.06 -14.64 -18.50
C LEU A 37 -1.22 -15.57 -18.98
N GLN A 38 -1.31 -16.80 -18.46
CA GLN A 38 -2.27 -17.79 -18.98
C GLN A 38 -3.16 -18.44 -17.91
N CYS A 39 -2.82 -18.32 -16.62
CA CYS A 39 -3.69 -18.78 -15.52
C CYS A 39 -4.88 -17.84 -15.31
N ASP A 40 -5.87 -18.27 -14.55
CA ASP A 40 -7.10 -17.51 -14.32
C ASP A 40 -6.82 -16.18 -13.61
N CYS A 41 -5.86 -16.16 -12.68
CA CYS A 41 -5.42 -14.90 -12.04
C CYS A 41 -4.89 -13.90 -13.07
N CYS A 42 -4.00 -14.35 -13.98
CA CYS A 42 -3.47 -13.45 -15.02
C CYS A 42 -4.54 -12.98 -15.99
N LYS A 43 -5.46 -13.86 -16.40
CA LYS A 43 -6.56 -13.51 -17.31
C LYS A 43 -7.56 -12.54 -16.69
N SER A 44 -7.69 -12.55 -15.36
CA SER A 44 -8.54 -11.62 -14.61
C SER A 44 -7.81 -10.36 -14.11
N TYR A 45 -6.59 -10.10 -14.57
CA TYR A 45 -5.74 -8.97 -14.15
C TYR A 45 -5.39 -8.99 -12.64
N GLN A 46 -5.28 -10.19 -12.09
CA GLN A 46 -4.87 -10.46 -10.71
C GLN A 46 -3.54 -11.23 -10.71
N GLU A 47 -2.61 -10.83 -11.55
CA GLU A 47 -1.30 -11.49 -11.72
C GLU A 47 -0.44 -11.49 -10.44
N ASN A 48 -0.77 -10.65 -9.47
CA ASN A 48 -0.18 -10.67 -8.12
C ASN A 48 -0.46 -11.99 -7.36
N TYR A 49 -1.48 -12.73 -7.75
CA TYR A 49 -1.82 -14.05 -7.22
C TYR A 49 -1.45 -15.21 -8.15
N CYS A 50 -0.67 -14.95 -9.19
CA CYS A 50 -0.17 -16.00 -10.08
C CYS A 50 0.91 -16.84 -9.39
N ASP A 51 0.78 -18.19 -9.39
CA ASP A 51 1.78 -19.09 -8.79
C ASP A 51 3.18 -18.97 -9.42
N LYS A 52 3.27 -18.39 -10.63
CA LYS A 52 4.53 -18.16 -11.36
C LYS A 52 4.91 -16.67 -11.40
N VAL A 53 4.36 -15.85 -10.50
CA VAL A 53 4.70 -14.43 -10.42
C VAL A 53 6.20 -14.24 -10.17
N GLN A 54 6.77 -13.24 -10.83
CA GLN A 54 8.17 -12.84 -10.63
C GLN A 54 8.20 -11.46 -10.00
N PHE A 55 8.99 -11.35 -8.94
CA PHE A 55 9.12 -10.12 -8.18
C PHE A 55 10.30 -9.28 -8.64
N THR A 56 10.14 -7.97 -8.58
CA THR A 56 11.15 -6.98 -8.96
C THR A 56 12.43 -7.09 -8.13
N CYS A 57 12.35 -7.58 -6.90
CA CYS A 57 13.51 -7.76 -6.03
C CYS A 57 13.36 -9.00 -5.12
N ASN A 58 14.50 -9.46 -4.60
CA ASN A 58 14.62 -10.60 -3.68
C ASN A 58 14.05 -11.92 -4.24
N GLY A 59 14.05 -12.08 -5.54
CA GLY A 59 13.63 -13.27 -6.24
C GLY A 59 14.71 -13.83 -7.16
N ILE A 60 14.43 -15.00 -7.71
CA ILE A 60 15.21 -15.60 -8.80
C ILE A 60 14.28 -15.63 -10.00
N PHE A 61 14.67 -14.95 -11.08
CA PHE A 61 13.92 -14.92 -12.33
C PHE A 61 13.97 -16.29 -13.03
N TRP A 62 13.10 -16.52 -13.98
CA TRP A 62 12.97 -17.84 -14.66
C TRP A 62 14.24 -18.32 -15.37
N ASP A 63 15.15 -17.42 -15.75
CA ASP A 63 16.46 -17.72 -16.33
C ASP A 63 17.57 -17.99 -15.29
N GLY A 64 17.23 -17.97 -14.00
CA GLY A 64 18.17 -18.16 -12.89
C GLY A 64 18.84 -16.88 -12.41
N SER A 65 18.58 -15.74 -13.02
CA SER A 65 19.14 -14.46 -12.58
C SER A 65 18.47 -13.95 -11.30
N VAL A 66 19.24 -13.22 -10.47
CA VAL A 66 18.72 -12.59 -9.25
C VAL A 66 18.05 -11.27 -9.61
N THR A 67 16.86 -11.00 -9.04
CA THR A 67 16.18 -9.72 -9.19
C THR A 67 16.63 -8.75 -8.10
N TYR A 68 17.26 -7.65 -8.48
CA TYR A 68 17.90 -6.69 -7.56
C TYR A 68 17.04 -5.47 -7.22
N GLY A 69 15.91 -5.26 -7.94
CA GLY A 69 15.03 -4.11 -7.72
C GLY A 69 15.58 -2.79 -8.27
N GLY A 70 15.05 -1.69 -7.75
CA GLY A 70 15.21 -0.35 -8.30
C GLY A 70 16.32 0.51 -7.70
N TYR A 71 17.23 -0.03 -6.88
CA TYR A 71 18.39 0.74 -6.42
C TYR A 71 19.46 0.83 -7.53
N SER A 72 19.04 1.34 -8.67
CA SER A 72 19.82 1.41 -9.90
C SER A 72 19.41 2.65 -10.70
N LYS A 73 20.36 3.21 -11.48
CA LYS A 73 20.10 4.31 -12.41
C LYS A 73 19.30 3.89 -13.63
N LEU A 74 19.35 2.60 -13.98
CA LEU A 74 18.64 2.02 -15.12
C LEU A 74 17.97 0.71 -14.71
N LEU A 75 16.76 0.51 -15.19
CA LEU A 75 16.01 -0.73 -15.06
C LEU A 75 15.44 -1.11 -16.44
N VAL A 76 15.57 -2.39 -16.80
CA VAL A 76 14.87 -2.97 -17.95
C VAL A 76 13.68 -3.74 -17.42
N ALA A 77 12.48 -3.43 -17.89
CA ALA A 77 11.24 -4.07 -17.48
C ALA A 77 10.40 -4.47 -18.69
N ASP A 78 9.63 -5.53 -18.56
CA ASP A 78 8.60 -5.87 -19.53
C ASP A 78 7.48 -4.82 -19.45
N TYR A 79 7.15 -4.21 -20.59
CA TYR A 79 6.18 -3.11 -20.67
C TYR A 79 4.80 -3.46 -20.09
N ARG A 80 4.44 -4.74 -20.03
CA ARG A 80 3.18 -5.22 -19.46
C ARG A 80 3.07 -4.98 -17.96
N TYR A 81 4.20 -4.74 -17.27
CA TYR A 81 4.28 -4.48 -15.83
C TYR A 81 4.75 -3.04 -15.52
N VAL A 82 4.73 -2.19 -16.54
CA VAL A 82 5.01 -0.75 -16.42
C VAL A 82 3.69 0.02 -16.39
N VAL A 83 3.59 1.05 -15.56
CA VAL A 83 2.43 1.92 -15.45
C VAL A 83 2.83 3.37 -15.71
N HIS A 84 1.90 4.17 -16.25
CA HIS A 84 2.10 5.61 -16.41
C HIS A 84 1.88 6.34 -15.09
N ILE A 85 2.75 7.29 -14.79
CA ILE A 85 2.56 8.22 -13.65
C ILE A 85 1.88 9.48 -14.17
N PRO A 86 0.68 9.86 -13.66
CA PRO A 86 -0.01 11.09 -14.02
C PRO A 86 0.89 12.32 -13.90
N GLU A 87 0.77 13.26 -14.82
CA GLU A 87 1.65 14.42 -14.91
C GLU A 87 1.63 15.32 -13.66
N ASN A 88 0.49 15.42 -13.02
CA ASN A 88 0.32 16.21 -11.80
C ASN A 88 0.83 15.54 -10.52
N LEU A 89 1.27 14.27 -10.57
CA LEU A 89 1.87 13.62 -9.41
C LEU A 89 3.39 13.79 -9.42
N PRO A 90 4.02 14.32 -8.35
CA PRO A 90 5.47 14.30 -8.22
C PRO A 90 6.01 12.87 -8.22
N MET A 91 7.10 12.62 -8.95
CA MET A 91 7.65 11.26 -9.16
C MET A 91 8.11 10.62 -7.86
N ASP A 92 8.70 11.39 -6.98
CA ASP A 92 9.19 10.96 -5.68
C ASP A 92 8.07 10.49 -4.75
N SER A 93 7.02 11.29 -4.60
CA SER A 93 5.87 10.96 -3.76
C SER A 93 4.89 9.99 -4.41
N ALA A 94 5.01 9.75 -5.73
CA ALA A 94 4.29 8.70 -6.45
C ALA A 94 4.95 7.31 -6.28
N ALA A 95 6.26 7.23 -6.06
CA ALA A 95 6.96 5.95 -5.93
C ALA A 95 6.34 5.01 -4.88
N PRO A 96 6.02 5.44 -3.64
CA PRO A 96 5.40 4.55 -2.66
C PRO A 96 3.97 4.10 -3.01
N LEU A 97 3.29 4.78 -3.94
CA LEU A 97 1.97 4.36 -4.39
C LEU A 97 2.03 3.00 -5.10
N LEU A 98 3.15 2.65 -5.73
CA LEU A 98 3.35 1.42 -6.50
C LEU A 98 3.42 0.14 -5.64
N CYS A 99 3.49 0.27 -4.32
CA CYS A 99 3.38 -0.84 -3.39
C CYS A 99 2.45 -0.48 -2.23
N ALA A 100 2.82 0.50 -1.39
CA ALA A 100 2.00 0.87 -0.24
C ALA A 100 0.62 1.41 -0.67
N GLY A 101 0.55 2.19 -1.75
CA GLY A 101 -0.71 2.71 -2.30
C GLY A 101 -1.63 1.62 -2.79
N ILE A 102 -1.15 0.79 -3.70
CA ILE A 102 -1.96 -0.29 -4.29
C ILE A 102 -2.37 -1.34 -3.23
N SER A 103 -1.51 -1.61 -2.23
CA SER A 103 -1.83 -2.57 -1.17
C SER A 103 -3.02 -2.14 -0.31
N VAL A 104 -3.27 -0.85 -0.16
CA VAL A 104 -4.44 -0.36 0.59
C VAL A 104 -5.62 -0.03 -0.32
N PHE A 105 -5.37 0.31 -1.58
CA PHE A 105 -6.41 0.60 -2.57
C PHE A 105 -7.16 -0.67 -2.99
N SER A 106 -6.46 -1.75 -3.30
CA SER A 106 -7.05 -3.01 -3.78
C SER A 106 -8.12 -3.56 -2.82
N PRO A 107 -7.87 -3.75 -1.50
CA PRO A 107 -8.92 -4.21 -0.60
C PRO A 107 -10.05 -3.20 -0.40
N MET A 108 -9.83 -1.90 -0.57
CA MET A 108 -10.91 -0.91 -0.57
C MET A 108 -11.79 -1.07 -1.79
N LYS A 109 -11.21 -1.30 -2.97
CA LYS A 109 -11.95 -1.57 -4.21
C LYS A 109 -12.76 -2.85 -4.11
N ASP A 110 -12.17 -3.94 -3.65
CA ASP A 110 -12.82 -5.25 -3.49
C ASP A 110 -14.00 -5.26 -2.50
N ASN A 111 -14.12 -4.23 -1.68
CA ASN A 111 -15.20 -4.09 -0.70
C ASN A 111 -16.09 -2.85 -0.95
N ASP A 112 -16.16 -2.40 -2.21
CA ASP A 112 -17.03 -1.31 -2.71
C ASP A 112 -16.80 0.05 -2.00
N LEU A 113 -15.59 0.31 -1.52
CA LEU A 113 -15.30 1.58 -0.84
C LEU A 113 -14.90 2.70 -1.79
N ILE A 114 -14.68 2.41 -3.07
CA ILE A 114 -14.34 3.43 -4.07
C ILE A 114 -15.61 4.09 -4.60
N ASP A 115 -16.63 3.28 -4.88
CA ASP A 115 -17.87 3.73 -5.50
C ASP A 115 -18.99 4.04 -4.48
N SER A 116 -18.78 3.71 -3.21
CA SER A 116 -19.68 4.07 -2.10
C SER A 116 -19.12 5.20 -1.26
N HIS A 117 -19.98 5.89 -0.52
CA HIS A 117 -19.62 7.00 0.36
C HIS A 117 -20.24 6.85 1.75
N GLY A 118 -19.71 7.59 2.73
CA GLY A 118 -20.32 7.68 4.07
C GLY A 118 -20.20 6.44 4.94
N LYS A 119 -19.47 5.39 4.53
CA LYS A 119 -19.18 4.25 5.41
C LYS A 119 -18.23 4.67 6.51
N LYS A 120 -18.32 4.00 7.68
CA LYS A 120 -17.37 4.15 8.77
C LYS A 120 -16.28 3.10 8.64
N ILE A 121 -15.06 3.53 8.37
CA ILE A 121 -13.92 2.64 8.14
C ILE A 121 -12.85 2.82 9.22
N GLY A 122 -12.28 1.71 9.68
CA GLY A 122 -11.17 1.68 10.62
C GLY A 122 -9.85 1.40 9.91
N ILE A 123 -8.80 2.13 10.27
CA ILE A 123 -7.43 1.87 9.80
C ILE A 123 -6.57 1.50 11.00
N VAL A 124 -6.16 0.25 11.09
CA VAL A 124 -5.29 -0.24 12.17
C VAL A 124 -3.83 -0.02 11.77
N GLY A 125 -3.14 0.76 12.59
CA GLY A 125 -1.76 1.19 12.34
C GLY A 125 -1.68 2.46 11.50
N LEU A 126 -0.80 3.37 11.92
CA LEU A 126 -0.49 4.61 11.18
C LEU A 126 1.01 4.62 10.85
N GLY A 127 1.32 4.01 9.74
CA GLY A 127 2.66 3.91 9.16
C GLY A 127 2.63 4.11 7.65
N GLY A 128 3.60 3.48 6.94
CA GLY A 128 3.74 3.62 5.48
C GLY A 128 2.51 3.22 4.65
N LEU A 129 1.72 2.24 5.10
CA LEU A 129 0.45 1.86 4.47
C LEU A 129 -0.71 2.69 5.06
N GLY A 130 -0.78 2.75 6.39
CA GLY A 130 -1.93 3.36 7.08
C GLY A 130 -2.17 4.81 6.73
N HIS A 131 -1.12 5.64 6.55
CA HIS A 131 -1.32 7.05 6.16
C HIS A 131 -1.96 7.18 4.76
N LEU A 132 -1.60 6.31 3.80
CA LEU A 132 -2.25 6.27 2.49
C LEU A 132 -3.69 5.77 2.59
N ALA A 133 -3.94 4.75 3.44
CA ALA A 133 -5.29 4.26 3.68
C ALA A 133 -6.22 5.36 4.24
N VAL A 134 -5.72 6.21 5.14
CA VAL A 134 -6.48 7.39 5.62
C VAL A 134 -6.77 8.34 4.46
N LYS A 135 -5.75 8.69 3.66
CA LYS A 135 -5.92 9.60 2.51
C LYS A 135 -6.94 9.08 1.49
N PHE A 136 -6.86 7.78 1.14
CA PHE A 136 -7.86 7.16 0.25
C PHE A 136 -9.26 7.17 0.86
N GLY A 137 -9.40 6.73 2.11
CA GLY A 137 -10.69 6.72 2.79
C GLY A 137 -11.36 8.10 2.82
N LYS A 138 -10.58 9.15 3.09
CA LYS A 138 -11.07 10.54 3.05
C LYS A 138 -11.40 11.01 1.65
N ALA A 139 -10.56 10.70 0.66
CA ALA A 139 -10.81 11.06 -0.75
C ALA A 139 -12.07 10.39 -1.32
N PHE A 140 -12.41 9.19 -0.85
CA PHE A 140 -13.62 8.47 -1.24
C PHE A 140 -14.86 8.85 -0.40
N GLY A 141 -14.74 9.84 0.51
CA GLY A 141 -15.87 10.38 1.26
C GLY A 141 -16.33 9.51 2.42
N HIS A 142 -15.44 8.73 3.02
CA HIS A 142 -15.74 7.92 4.18
C HIS A 142 -15.43 8.63 5.50
N HIS A 143 -16.06 8.16 6.58
CA HIS A 143 -15.69 8.51 7.94
C HIS A 143 -14.57 7.58 8.39
N VAL A 144 -13.37 8.15 8.61
CA VAL A 144 -12.15 7.40 8.86
C VAL A 144 -11.77 7.46 10.34
N THR A 145 -11.67 6.29 10.96
CA THR A 145 -11.18 6.11 12.32
C THR A 145 -9.79 5.47 12.29
N VAL A 146 -8.78 6.13 12.83
CA VAL A 146 -7.45 5.53 13.01
C VAL A 146 -7.42 4.78 14.34
N ILE A 147 -6.88 3.56 14.32
CA ILE A 147 -6.74 2.69 15.49
C ILE A 147 -5.25 2.44 15.73
N SER A 148 -4.71 2.86 16.86
CA SER A 148 -3.28 2.78 17.19
C SER A 148 -3.06 2.41 18.65
N THR A 149 -1.87 1.89 18.99
CA THR A 149 -1.53 1.45 20.37
C THR A 149 -1.27 2.61 21.33
N SER A 150 -1.06 3.82 20.83
CA SER A 150 -0.81 5.00 21.65
C SER A 150 -1.41 6.25 21.03
N SER A 151 -1.71 7.26 21.86
CA SER A 151 -2.25 8.57 21.43
C SER A 151 -1.23 9.47 20.71
N ASN A 152 0.05 9.12 20.69
CA ASN A 152 1.12 9.97 20.14
C ASN A 152 0.90 10.42 18.69
N LYS A 153 0.12 9.63 17.93
CA LYS A 153 -0.17 9.92 16.51
C LYS A 153 -1.56 10.53 16.29
N GLU A 154 -2.33 10.79 17.34
CA GLU A 154 -3.70 11.30 17.22
C GLU A 154 -3.76 12.66 16.53
N LYS A 155 -2.94 13.61 16.99
CA LYS A 155 -2.86 14.93 16.39
C LYS A 155 -2.52 14.85 14.89
N GLU A 156 -1.52 14.06 14.53
CA GLU A 156 -1.10 13.86 13.14
C GLU A 156 -2.21 13.22 12.30
N ALA A 157 -2.88 12.19 12.84
CA ALA A 157 -3.99 11.51 12.15
C ALA A 157 -5.14 12.47 11.83
N LYS A 158 -5.55 13.30 12.80
CA LYS A 158 -6.68 14.21 12.67
C LYS A 158 -6.33 15.49 11.90
N GLU A 159 -5.28 16.18 12.30
CA GLU A 159 -4.98 17.52 11.78
C GLU A 159 -4.26 17.48 10.42
N LYS A 160 -3.38 16.48 10.19
CA LYS A 160 -2.60 16.39 8.96
C LYS A 160 -3.23 15.49 7.92
N LEU A 161 -3.71 14.30 8.33
CA LEU A 161 -4.25 13.30 7.41
C LEU A 161 -5.78 13.37 7.26
N GLY A 162 -6.46 14.12 8.14
CA GLY A 162 -7.90 14.36 8.07
C GLY A 162 -8.76 13.20 8.59
N ALA A 163 -8.21 12.30 9.43
CA ALA A 163 -9.01 11.28 10.09
C ALA A 163 -10.08 11.95 10.99
N ASP A 164 -11.27 11.37 11.00
CA ASP A 164 -12.39 11.92 11.77
C ASP A 164 -12.32 11.51 13.25
N GLU A 165 -11.90 10.26 13.50
CA GLU A 165 -11.79 9.69 14.84
C GLU A 165 -10.45 8.97 15.06
N PHE A 166 -10.11 8.79 16.34
CA PHE A 166 -8.92 8.07 16.75
C PHE A 166 -9.25 7.20 17.96
N ILE A 167 -8.83 5.94 17.92
CA ILE A 167 -9.03 4.96 19.01
C ILE A 167 -7.66 4.46 19.46
N VAL A 168 -7.41 4.51 20.76
CA VAL A 168 -6.24 3.87 21.36
C VAL A 168 -6.60 2.40 21.65
N SER A 169 -6.00 1.47 20.91
CA SER A 169 -6.34 0.04 20.96
C SER A 169 -5.95 -0.65 22.28
N THR A 170 -5.17 0.02 23.13
CA THR A 170 -4.85 -0.43 24.49
C THR A 170 -5.83 0.11 25.56
N ASP A 171 -6.73 1.01 25.17
CA ASP A 171 -7.74 1.59 26.05
C ASP A 171 -9.07 0.81 25.91
N ALA A 172 -9.38 0.01 26.92
CA ALA A 172 -10.58 -0.84 26.93
C ALA A 172 -11.88 -0.01 26.91
N GLN A 173 -11.89 1.21 27.46
CA GLN A 173 -13.08 2.07 27.49
C GLN A 173 -13.36 2.61 26.08
N GLN A 174 -12.32 3.06 25.36
CA GLN A 174 -12.46 3.51 23.98
C GLN A 174 -12.92 2.38 23.04
N LEU A 175 -12.35 1.18 23.19
CA LEU A 175 -12.78 0.02 22.42
C LEU A 175 -14.25 -0.35 22.70
N GLN A 176 -14.67 -0.35 23.97
CA GLN A 176 -16.06 -0.64 24.34
C GLN A 176 -17.03 0.42 23.81
N ALA A 177 -16.67 1.69 23.88
CA ALA A 177 -17.52 2.79 23.38
C ALA A 177 -17.71 2.74 21.84
N ASN A 178 -16.74 2.18 21.11
CA ASN A 178 -16.76 2.06 19.66
C ASN A 178 -17.17 0.67 19.15
N LYS A 179 -17.67 -0.20 20.03
CA LYS A 179 -18.11 -1.54 19.65
C LYS A 179 -19.22 -1.47 18.60
N ARG A 180 -19.09 -2.26 17.50
CA ARG A 180 -20.06 -2.37 16.41
C ARG A 180 -20.37 -1.04 15.71
N THR A 181 -19.36 -0.19 15.52
CA THR A 181 -19.53 1.10 14.83
C THR A 181 -18.98 1.11 13.40
N LEU A 182 -18.01 0.23 13.08
CA LEU A 182 -17.29 0.24 11.82
C LEU A 182 -17.89 -0.74 10.80
N ASP A 183 -17.98 -0.32 9.54
CA ASP A 183 -18.43 -1.15 8.42
C ASP A 183 -17.30 -2.01 7.87
N PHE A 184 -16.08 -1.46 7.85
CA PHE A 184 -14.88 -2.07 7.30
C PHE A 184 -13.67 -1.70 8.16
N ILE A 185 -12.72 -2.61 8.29
CA ILE A 185 -11.41 -2.35 8.90
C ILE A 185 -10.31 -2.81 7.95
N LEU A 186 -9.32 -1.94 7.73
CA LEU A 186 -8.07 -2.28 7.06
C LEU A 186 -6.95 -2.38 8.09
N ASP A 187 -6.37 -3.56 8.22
CA ASP A 187 -5.27 -3.80 9.15
C ASP A 187 -3.93 -3.78 8.42
N THR A 188 -3.12 -2.75 8.74
CA THR A 188 -1.81 -2.49 8.12
C THR A 188 -0.63 -2.87 9.01
N VAL A 189 -0.89 -3.52 10.15
CA VAL A 189 0.14 -3.83 11.16
C VAL A 189 0.87 -5.11 10.81
N SER A 190 2.20 -5.02 10.68
CA SER A 190 3.07 -6.17 10.41
C SER A 190 3.67 -6.83 11.67
N ALA A 191 3.27 -6.38 12.87
CA ALA A 191 3.63 -7.02 14.13
C ALA A 191 2.47 -7.87 14.65
N LYS A 192 2.78 -8.93 15.41
CA LYS A 192 1.73 -9.71 16.08
C LYS A 192 0.92 -8.82 17.03
N HIS A 193 -0.40 -8.85 16.91
CA HIS A 193 -1.33 -8.13 17.76
C HIS A 193 -2.65 -8.92 17.91
N ASN A 194 -3.49 -8.51 18.86
CA ASN A 194 -4.75 -9.19 19.15
C ASN A 194 -5.87 -8.68 18.23
N LEU A 195 -6.38 -9.53 17.35
CA LEU A 195 -7.49 -9.20 16.47
C LEU A 195 -8.86 -9.20 17.15
N GLY A 196 -9.01 -9.88 18.29
CA GLY A 196 -10.31 -10.00 18.98
C GLY A 196 -10.97 -8.65 19.26
N PRO A 197 -10.33 -7.74 20.01
CA PRO A 197 -10.87 -6.40 20.26
C PRO A 197 -11.12 -5.58 18.99
N ILE A 198 -10.29 -5.75 17.96
CA ILE A 198 -10.44 -5.05 16.67
C ILE A 198 -11.69 -5.55 15.94
N LEU A 199 -11.92 -6.87 15.90
CA LEU A 199 -13.09 -7.46 15.30
C LEU A 199 -14.40 -7.01 15.96
N GLU A 200 -14.38 -6.75 17.28
CA GLU A 200 -15.56 -6.27 18.01
C GLU A 200 -15.98 -4.84 17.63
N LEU A 201 -15.09 -4.05 17.03
CA LEU A 201 -15.43 -2.73 16.48
C LEU A 201 -16.31 -2.83 15.23
N LEU A 202 -16.23 -3.97 14.50
CA LEU A 202 -17.03 -4.19 13.29
C LEU A 202 -18.51 -4.39 13.63
N LYS A 203 -19.37 -3.78 12.81
CA LYS A 203 -20.80 -4.07 12.76
C LYS A 203 -21.08 -5.54 12.42
N VAL A 204 -22.35 -5.93 12.43
CA VAL A 204 -22.79 -7.20 11.83
C VAL A 204 -22.56 -7.13 10.33
N ASN A 205 -22.05 -8.21 9.73
CA ASN A 205 -21.57 -8.31 8.34
C ASN A 205 -20.34 -7.45 8.03
N GLY A 206 -19.68 -6.83 9.02
CA GLY A 206 -18.46 -6.06 8.79
C GLY A 206 -17.30 -6.92 8.34
N ILE A 207 -16.35 -6.31 7.67
CA ILE A 207 -15.20 -6.98 7.05
C ILE A 207 -13.90 -6.40 7.61
N LEU A 208 -12.96 -7.29 7.97
CA LEU A 208 -11.59 -6.94 8.27
C LEU A 208 -10.70 -7.44 7.13
N SER A 209 -9.95 -6.54 6.47
CA SER A 209 -8.94 -6.88 5.48
C SER A 209 -7.55 -6.77 6.08
N LEU A 210 -6.77 -7.85 5.98
CA LEU A 210 -5.37 -7.93 6.42
C LEU A 210 -4.47 -7.61 5.23
N VAL A 211 -3.64 -6.59 5.37
CA VAL A 211 -2.56 -6.23 4.42
C VAL A 211 -1.20 -6.15 5.11
N GLY A 212 -1.18 -6.04 6.43
CA GLY A 212 0.02 -6.23 7.23
C GLY A 212 0.42 -7.72 7.22
N ALA A 213 1.72 -8.00 7.15
CA ALA A 213 2.25 -9.37 7.12
C ALA A 213 3.13 -9.61 8.37
N PRO A 214 2.54 -10.01 9.51
CA PRO A 214 3.31 -10.38 10.69
C PRO A 214 4.04 -11.71 10.48
N ASP A 215 5.25 -11.82 11.02
CA ASP A 215 6.09 -13.04 10.99
C ASP A 215 5.59 -14.14 11.92
N GLN A 216 4.68 -13.79 12.83
CA GLN A 216 4.08 -14.74 13.76
C GLN A 216 2.59 -14.93 13.45
N PRO A 217 2.04 -16.13 13.60
CA PRO A 217 0.61 -16.36 13.45
C PRO A 217 -0.22 -15.42 14.32
N VAL A 218 -1.32 -14.90 13.79
CA VAL A 218 -2.30 -14.10 14.52
C VAL A 218 -3.43 -14.98 15.03
N ASP A 219 -3.88 -14.72 16.25
CA ASP A 219 -4.99 -15.45 16.82
C ASP A 219 -6.33 -14.87 16.31
N LEU A 220 -7.16 -15.73 15.72
CA LEU A 220 -8.47 -15.37 15.19
C LEU A 220 -9.58 -16.02 16.05
N PRO A 221 -10.23 -15.28 16.97
CA PRO A 221 -11.28 -15.84 17.82
C PRO A 221 -12.56 -16.10 17.01
N ALA A 222 -12.88 -17.38 16.81
CA ALA A 222 -14.02 -17.81 15.99
C ALA A 222 -15.36 -17.21 16.45
N LEU A 223 -15.59 -17.08 17.78
CA LEU A 223 -16.83 -16.49 18.30
C LEU A 223 -17.02 -15.04 17.90
N SER A 224 -15.94 -14.25 17.76
CA SER A 224 -16.03 -12.87 17.29
C SER A 224 -16.53 -12.79 15.85
N LEU A 225 -16.24 -13.79 15.04
CA LEU A 225 -16.78 -13.89 13.66
C LEU A 225 -18.25 -14.36 13.68
N ILE A 226 -18.52 -15.46 14.36
CA ILE A 226 -19.83 -16.13 14.36
C ILE A 226 -20.93 -15.19 14.90
N LEU A 227 -20.70 -14.57 16.07
CA LEU A 227 -21.71 -13.72 16.73
C LEU A 227 -21.93 -12.36 16.04
N GLY A 228 -21.06 -11.97 15.12
CA GLY A 228 -21.20 -10.75 14.31
C GLY A 228 -21.41 -11.01 12.81
N LYS A 229 -21.42 -12.28 12.36
CA LYS A 229 -21.42 -12.64 10.93
C LYS A 229 -20.31 -11.86 10.19
N ARG A 230 -19.15 -11.71 10.82
CA ARG A 230 -18.03 -10.93 10.30
C ARG A 230 -17.14 -11.77 9.40
N SER A 231 -16.43 -11.12 8.50
CA SER A 231 -15.48 -11.78 7.62
C SER A 231 -14.07 -11.23 7.82
N VAL A 232 -13.06 -12.10 7.66
CA VAL A 232 -11.66 -11.72 7.57
C VAL A 232 -11.15 -12.12 6.19
N LYS A 233 -10.52 -11.19 5.50
CA LYS A 233 -9.95 -11.39 4.16
C LYS A 233 -8.48 -11.00 4.17
N GLY A 234 -7.65 -11.64 3.35
CA GLY A 234 -6.29 -11.20 3.03
C GLY A 234 -6.28 -10.45 1.70
N SER A 235 -5.35 -9.49 1.57
CA SER A 235 -5.07 -8.82 0.30
C SER A 235 -3.57 -8.54 0.19
N ALA A 236 -2.98 -8.82 -0.96
CA ALA A 236 -1.56 -8.67 -1.21
C ALA A 236 -1.33 -7.85 -2.48
N THR A 237 -0.99 -6.56 -2.31
CA THR A 237 -0.78 -5.66 -3.44
C THR A 237 -1.98 -5.64 -4.42
N GLY A 238 -1.75 -5.39 -5.72
CA GLY A 238 -2.75 -5.47 -6.79
C GLY A 238 -2.08 -5.74 -8.12
N GLY A 239 -2.85 -6.11 -9.13
CA GLY A 239 -2.37 -6.30 -10.50
C GLY A 239 -1.96 -4.97 -11.17
N THR A 240 -1.26 -5.05 -12.30
CA THR A 240 -0.75 -3.86 -13.00
C THR A 240 -1.87 -2.95 -13.50
N LYS A 241 -2.95 -3.55 -14.01
CA LYS A 241 -4.14 -2.78 -14.43
C LYS A 241 -4.75 -2.01 -13.27
N GLU A 242 -4.92 -2.66 -12.13
CA GLU A 242 -5.47 -2.04 -10.93
C GLU A 242 -4.52 -0.96 -10.38
N THR A 243 -3.20 -1.18 -10.46
CA THR A 243 -2.19 -0.18 -10.11
C THR A 243 -2.33 1.07 -10.96
N GLN A 244 -2.57 0.93 -12.28
CA GLN A 244 -2.82 2.07 -13.16
C GLN A 244 -4.13 2.80 -12.80
N GLU A 245 -5.19 2.07 -12.49
CA GLU A 245 -6.46 2.66 -12.03
C GLU A 245 -6.25 3.46 -10.74
N MET A 246 -5.53 2.90 -9.77
CA MET A 246 -5.18 3.58 -8.51
C MET A 246 -4.39 4.87 -8.77
N LEU A 247 -3.38 4.84 -9.65
CA LEU A 247 -2.60 6.02 -9.99
C LEU A 247 -3.45 7.11 -10.66
N ASN A 248 -4.37 6.73 -11.54
CA ASN A 248 -5.31 7.67 -12.15
C ASN A 248 -6.22 8.32 -11.09
N MET A 249 -6.68 7.56 -10.10
CA MET A 249 -7.44 8.08 -8.96
C MET A 249 -6.57 9.00 -8.09
N CYS A 250 -5.30 8.63 -7.85
CA CYS A 250 -4.35 9.48 -7.15
C CYS A 250 -4.16 10.82 -7.87
N GLY A 251 -4.03 10.81 -9.20
CA GLY A 251 -4.01 12.03 -10.02
C GLY A 251 -5.28 12.87 -9.88
N LYS A 252 -6.45 12.22 -9.95
CA LYS A 252 -7.76 12.88 -9.84
C LYS A 252 -7.98 13.56 -8.47
N TYR A 253 -7.60 12.90 -7.39
CA TYR A 253 -7.82 13.37 -6.02
C TYR A 253 -6.58 14.02 -5.39
N ASN A 254 -5.49 14.13 -6.15
CA ASN A 254 -4.19 14.65 -5.70
C ASN A 254 -3.64 13.90 -4.46
N ILE A 255 -3.72 12.57 -4.49
CA ILE A 255 -3.24 11.73 -3.40
C ILE A 255 -1.78 11.37 -3.65
N THR A 256 -0.91 11.70 -2.70
CA THR A 256 0.51 11.39 -2.70
C THR A 256 0.94 10.79 -1.37
N SER A 257 2.05 10.05 -1.36
CA SER A 257 2.67 9.63 -0.11
C SER A 257 3.41 10.79 0.55
N ASP A 258 3.39 10.83 1.88
CA ASP A 258 4.31 11.69 2.63
C ASP A 258 5.68 11.01 2.67
N ILE A 259 6.71 11.72 2.22
CA ILE A 259 8.04 11.16 2.01
C ILE A 259 9.14 12.01 2.63
N GLU A 260 10.28 11.38 2.89
CA GLU A 260 11.56 12.01 3.12
C GLU A 260 12.52 11.55 2.00
N LEU A 261 13.07 12.50 1.23
CA LEU A 261 14.07 12.21 0.20
C LEU A 261 15.43 11.91 0.81
N VAL A 262 16.06 10.84 0.33
CA VAL A 262 17.36 10.38 0.81
C VAL A 262 18.30 10.20 -0.38
N GLN A 263 19.52 10.70 -0.26
CA GLN A 263 20.60 10.44 -1.23
C GLN A 263 21.15 9.03 -1.04
N PRO A 264 21.65 8.35 -2.09
CA PRO A 264 22.18 6.99 -2.01
C PRO A 264 23.25 6.79 -0.91
N ASP A 265 24.09 7.77 -0.67
CA ASP A 265 25.14 7.71 0.34
C ASP A 265 24.60 7.65 1.78
N ASN A 266 23.36 8.08 1.99
CA ASN A 266 22.68 8.11 3.29
C ASN A 266 21.72 6.94 3.53
N ILE A 267 21.73 5.94 2.64
CA ILE A 267 20.77 4.82 2.70
C ILE A 267 20.85 4.04 4.02
N ASN A 268 22.06 3.82 4.54
CA ASN A 268 22.26 3.08 5.80
C ASN A 268 21.67 3.85 6.98
N HIS A 269 21.83 5.17 7.01
CA HIS A 269 21.21 6.01 8.03
C HIS A 269 19.67 5.98 7.94
N ALA A 270 19.12 5.98 6.73
CA ALA A 270 17.67 5.84 6.55
C ALA A 270 17.17 4.46 7.09
N PHE A 271 17.91 3.37 6.89
CA PHE A 271 17.58 2.07 7.46
C PHE A 271 17.63 2.05 8.99
N GLU A 272 18.62 2.70 9.61
CA GLU A 272 18.67 2.83 11.06
C GLU A 272 17.48 3.60 11.62
N ARG A 273 17.07 4.70 10.98
CA ARG A 273 15.88 5.45 11.34
C ARG A 273 14.60 4.62 11.14
N LEU A 274 14.50 3.89 10.03
CA LEU A 274 13.35 3.02 9.74
C LEU A 274 13.19 1.92 10.80
N SER A 275 14.29 1.32 11.28
CA SER A 275 14.24 0.30 12.34
C SER A 275 13.71 0.81 13.67
N ARG A 276 13.78 2.13 13.91
CA ARG A 276 13.24 2.83 15.08
C ARG A 276 11.86 3.45 14.84
N ASN A 277 11.23 3.18 13.67
CA ASN A 277 9.99 3.84 13.21
C ASN A 277 10.08 5.38 13.16
N ASP A 278 11.29 5.91 12.92
CA ASP A 278 11.57 7.34 12.82
C ASP A 278 11.52 7.80 11.36
N VAL A 279 10.31 7.80 10.79
CA VAL A 279 10.03 8.33 9.44
C VAL A 279 8.55 8.72 9.31
N ARG A 280 8.25 9.74 8.52
CA ARG A 280 6.88 10.20 8.25
C ARG A 280 6.63 10.42 6.75
N TYR A 281 6.26 9.35 5.98
CA TYR A 281 6.06 7.94 6.40
C TYR A 281 6.92 6.98 5.58
N ARG A 282 7.54 7.47 4.50
CA ARG A 282 8.35 6.67 3.57
C ARG A 282 9.67 7.38 3.28
N PHE A 283 10.76 6.61 3.21
CA PHE A 283 11.99 7.10 2.58
C PHE A 283 11.94 6.82 1.08
N VAL A 284 12.29 7.81 0.28
CA VAL A 284 12.47 7.67 -1.17
C VAL A 284 13.90 8.04 -1.51
N ILE A 285 14.58 7.16 -2.24
CA ILE A 285 15.99 7.35 -2.59
C ILE A 285 16.05 7.98 -3.97
N ASP A 286 16.69 9.13 -4.07
CA ASP A 286 16.99 9.78 -5.34
C ASP A 286 18.25 9.17 -5.95
N VAL A 287 18.09 8.12 -6.77
CA VAL A 287 19.21 7.44 -7.43
C VAL A 287 19.73 8.18 -8.66
N ALA A 288 18.98 9.14 -9.19
CA ALA A 288 19.42 9.96 -10.31
C ALA A 288 20.47 10.99 -9.88
N GLY A 289 20.40 11.43 -8.62
CA GLY A 289 21.25 12.50 -8.09
C GLY A 289 20.86 13.87 -8.66
N LYS A 290 21.32 14.95 -8.01
CA LYS A 290 21.25 16.26 -8.64
C LYS A 290 22.12 16.22 -9.90
N PRO A 291 21.67 16.82 -11.03
CA PRO A 291 22.58 17.06 -12.14
C PRO A 291 23.83 17.76 -11.59
N THR A 292 24.98 17.16 -11.74
CA THR A 292 26.26 17.90 -11.55
C THR A 292 26.26 19.00 -12.59
N LEU A 293 26.08 20.24 -12.12
CA LEU A 293 26.27 21.44 -12.91
C LEU A 293 27.72 21.50 -13.41
#